data_cde824ac31c8aa42b05e84a532014050
#
_entry.id   cde824ac31c8aa42b05e84a532014050
#
_cell.length_a   1.000
_cell.length_b   1.000
_cell.length_c   1.000
_cell.angle_alpha   90.00
_cell.angle_beta   90.00
_cell.angle_gamma   90.00
#
_symmetry.space_group_name_H-M   'P 1'
#
loop_
_entity.id
_entity.type
_entity.pdbx_description
1 polymer ?
#
loop_
_entity_poly.entity_id
_entity_poly.type
_entity_poly.pdbx_seq_one_letter_code
_entity_poly.pdbx_strand_id
1 'polypeptide(L)'
;MKQTSKNTPLITRRAFVGAGAASAALSTLPTGALHADDMLENALSPRVIGNADAPIHVAEYYSMTCGHCADFHNNTYPKVKAKLIDEGIVRFELRPFPLDGLALRAHALVRAVPATKFFPLVKVLL
;
A
#
# COMPACT_ATOMS: atom_id res chain seq x y z
N MET A 1 -37.66 53.96 17.90
CA MET A 1 -36.80 52.77 17.72
C MET A 1 -35.88 53.02 16.53
N LYS A 2 -34.59 53.24 16.78
CA LYS A 2 -33.57 53.62 15.78
C LYS A 2 -32.81 52.36 15.37
N GLN A 3 -33.00 51.90 14.13
CA GLN A 3 -32.25 50.78 13.55
C GLN A 3 -30.87 51.26 13.09
N THR A 4 -29.85 50.72 13.68
CA THR A 4 -28.44 50.95 13.31
C THR A 4 -28.05 49.96 12.18
N SER A 5 -27.93 50.46 10.96
CA SER A 5 -27.45 49.72 9.81
C SER A 5 -25.96 49.44 9.99
N LYS A 6 -25.57 48.16 10.05
CA LYS A 6 -24.15 47.72 10.04
C LYS A 6 -23.69 47.64 8.58
N ASN A 7 -22.87 48.59 8.16
CA ASN A 7 -22.18 48.55 6.87
C ASN A 7 -21.09 47.48 6.91
N THR A 8 -21.30 46.39 6.24
CA THR A 8 -20.26 45.40 5.95
C THR A 8 -19.47 45.87 4.73
N PRO A 9 -18.16 46.04 4.81
CA PRO A 9 -17.37 46.44 3.65
C PRO A 9 -17.27 45.28 2.67
N LEU A 10 -17.74 45.53 1.44
CA LEU A 10 -17.57 44.63 0.30
C LEU A 10 -16.07 44.62 -0.10
N ILE A 11 -15.43 43.46 0.08
CA ILE A 11 -14.06 43.22 -0.39
C ILE A 11 -14.08 43.17 -1.92
N THR A 12 -13.64 44.22 -2.56
CA THR A 12 -13.53 44.32 -4.01
C THR A 12 -12.35 43.49 -4.52
N ARG A 13 -12.55 42.77 -5.62
CA ARG A 13 -11.55 41.91 -6.32
C ARG A 13 -10.23 42.61 -6.69
N ARG A 14 -10.14 43.94 -6.55
CA ARG A 14 -8.94 44.73 -6.88
C ARG A 14 -7.89 44.81 -5.77
N ALA A 15 -8.17 44.34 -4.56
CA ALA A 15 -7.23 44.38 -3.43
C ALA A 15 -6.21 43.18 -3.42
N PHE A 16 -6.33 42.20 -4.33
CA PHE A 16 -5.47 41.01 -4.37
C PHE A 16 -4.25 41.10 -5.30
N VAL A 17 -4.02 42.20 -5.98
CA VAL A 17 -2.94 42.32 -6.98
C VAL A 17 -1.63 42.95 -6.41
N GLY A 18 -1.56 43.23 -5.12
CA GLY A 18 -0.43 43.95 -4.52
C GLY A 18 0.52 43.17 -3.60
N ALA A 19 0.34 41.82 -3.41
CA ALA A 19 1.17 41.03 -2.48
C ALA A 19 1.96 39.91 -3.19
N GLY A 20 2.56 40.19 -4.30
CA GLY A 20 3.27 39.24 -5.15
C GLY A 20 4.78 39.35 -5.16
N ALA A 21 5.48 39.40 -4.00
CA ALA A 21 6.95 39.43 -4.02
C ALA A 21 7.64 38.77 -2.81
N ALA A 22 7.02 37.88 -2.08
CA ALA A 22 7.67 37.19 -0.94
C ALA A 22 7.41 35.66 -0.88
N SER A 23 7.14 34.98 -1.98
CA SER A 23 6.80 33.54 -1.97
C SER A 23 7.78 32.66 -2.77
N ALA A 24 9.04 33.07 -2.92
CA ALA A 24 10.03 32.32 -3.70
C ALA A 24 10.99 31.42 -2.87
N ALA A 25 10.73 31.20 -1.60
CA ALA A 25 11.65 30.43 -0.74
C ALA A 25 11.06 29.15 -0.11
N LEU A 26 9.86 28.69 -0.53
CA LEU A 26 9.23 27.50 0.08
C LEU A 26 9.08 26.32 -0.89
N SER A 27 9.82 26.29 -1.99
CA SER A 27 9.66 25.29 -3.06
C SER A 27 10.76 24.21 -3.10
N THR A 28 11.44 23.92 -1.99
CA THR A 28 12.42 22.82 -1.93
C THR A 28 12.12 21.77 -0.86
N LEU A 29 10.87 21.61 -0.47
CA LEU A 29 10.49 20.34 0.14
C LEU A 29 10.44 19.30 -0.99
N PRO A 30 11.19 18.17 -0.89
CA PRO A 30 11.00 17.07 -1.81
C PRO A 30 9.59 16.54 -1.53
N THR A 31 8.61 17.04 -2.26
CA THR A 31 7.33 16.39 -2.41
C THR A 31 7.61 15.10 -3.15
N GLY A 32 7.98 14.05 -2.40
CA GLY A 32 7.83 12.68 -2.85
C GLY A 32 6.33 12.44 -3.03
N ALA A 33 5.74 13.07 -4.02
CA ALA A 33 4.41 12.74 -4.48
C ALA A 33 4.50 11.29 -4.93
N LEU A 34 4.04 10.35 -4.08
CA LEU A 34 3.75 9.00 -4.51
C LEU A 34 2.74 9.16 -5.64
N HIS A 35 3.20 9.00 -6.86
CA HIS A 35 2.34 9.10 -8.03
C HIS A 35 1.34 7.93 -7.91
N ALA A 36 0.07 8.19 -8.19
CA ALA A 36 -0.97 7.15 -8.12
C ALA A 36 -0.60 5.93 -8.98
N ASP A 37 0.13 6.14 -10.06
CA ASP A 37 0.64 5.10 -10.95
C ASP A 37 1.67 4.20 -10.23
N ASP A 38 2.62 4.76 -9.46
CA ASP A 38 3.61 4.00 -8.70
C ASP A 38 2.93 3.14 -7.61
N MET A 39 1.90 3.68 -6.98
CA MET A 39 1.11 2.94 -5.98
C MET A 39 0.33 1.79 -6.62
N LEU A 40 -0.25 2.02 -7.78
CA LEU A 40 -0.99 1.00 -8.52
C LEU A 40 -0.06 -0.09 -9.02
N GLU A 41 1.08 0.28 -9.62
CA GLU A 41 2.11 -0.68 -10.06
C GLU A 41 2.60 -1.51 -8.88
N ASN A 42 2.95 -0.89 -7.75
CA ASN A 42 3.32 -1.63 -6.53
C ASN A 42 2.21 -2.58 -6.08
N ALA A 43 0.95 -2.12 -6.06
CA ALA A 43 -0.17 -2.96 -5.61
C ALA A 43 -0.42 -4.15 -6.55
N LEU A 44 -0.18 -4.03 -7.84
CA LEU A 44 -0.39 -5.07 -8.85
C LEU A 44 0.82 -5.97 -9.07
N SER A 45 2.03 -5.55 -8.65
CA SER A 45 3.25 -6.32 -8.87
C SER A 45 3.20 -7.71 -8.21
N PRO A 46 3.79 -8.76 -8.81
CA PRO A 46 3.88 -10.08 -8.20
C PRO A 46 4.56 -10.05 -6.83
N ARG A 47 4.03 -10.79 -5.87
CA ARG A 47 4.64 -10.94 -4.54
C ARG A 47 5.33 -12.27 -4.44
N VAL A 48 6.61 -12.25 -4.77
CA VAL A 48 7.46 -13.45 -4.91
C VAL A 48 8.58 -13.41 -3.89
N ILE A 49 8.95 -14.56 -3.36
CA ILE A 49 10.12 -14.77 -2.50
C ILE A 49 10.90 -16.00 -3.00
N GLY A 50 12.21 -16.01 -2.80
CA GLY A 50 13.12 -17.05 -3.25
C GLY A 50 13.96 -16.61 -4.45
N ASN A 51 14.78 -17.54 -4.95
CA ASN A 51 15.63 -17.30 -6.10
C ASN A 51 14.80 -17.14 -7.38
N ALA A 52 15.07 -16.11 -8.17
CA ALA A 52 14.38 -15.87 -9.45
C ALA A 52 14.60 -17.02 -10.45
N ASP A 53 15.77 -17.67 -10.40
CA ASP A 53 16.16 -18.77 -11.26
C ASP A 53 15.82 -20.17 -10.71
N ALA A 54 15.04 -20.22 -9.60
CA ALA A 54 14.62 -21.49 -9.01
C ALA A 54 13.84 -22.33 -10.05
N PRO A 55 14.16 -23.65 -10.14
CA PRO A 55 13.57 -24.53 -11.17
C PRO A 55 12.06 -24.75 -10.98
N ILE A 56 11.54 -24.53 -9.78
CA ILE A 56 10.12 -24.74 -9.46
C ILE A 56 9.49 -23.42 -9.06
N HIS A 57 8.39 -23.05 -9.71
CA HIS A 57 7.55 -21.93 -9.33
C HIS A 57 6.26 -22.45 -8.68
N VAL A 58 6.03 -22.07 -7.43
CA VAL A 58 4.82 -22.40 -6.67
C VAL A 58 4.04 -21.12 -6.43
N ALA A 59 2.75 -21.13 -6.78
CA ALA A 59 1.84 -20.05 -6.46
C ALA A 59 0.80 -20.54 -5.44
N GLU A 60 0.70 -19.87 -4.30
CA GLU A 60 -0.35 -20.07 -3.32
C GLU A 60 -1.46 -19.06 -3.55
N TYR A 61 -2.66 -19.53 -3.78
CA TYR A 61 -3.88 -18.71 -3.75
C TYR A 61 -4.43 -18.71 -2.32
N TYR A 62 -4.36 -17.58 -1.63
CA TYR A 62 -4.67 -17.49 -0.20
C TYR A 62 -5.74 -16.43 0.11
N SER A 63 -6.44 -16.61 1.22
CA SER A 63 -7.36 -15.62 1.76
C SER A 63 -6.99 -15.28 3.20
N MET A 64 -7.08 -13.98 3.54
CA MET A 64 -6.82 -13.45 4.87
C MET A 64 -7.83 -13.89 5.94
N THR A 65 -8.96 -14.46 5.53
CA THR A 65 -10.00 -14.98 6.45
C THR A 65 -10.08 -16.51 6.43
N CYS A 66 -9.15 -17.17 5.72
CA CYS A 66 -9.13 -18.63 5.60
C CYS A 66 -8.30 -19.25 6.72
N GLY A 67 -8.94 -20.00 7.65
CA GLY A 67 -8.26 -20.69 8.72
C GLY A 67 -7.23 -21.73 8.26
N HIS A 68 -7.46 -22.42 7.13
CA HIS A 68 -6.49 -23.34 6.54
C HIS A 68 -5.26 -22.64 5.98
N CYS A 69 -5.43 -21.44 5.41
CA CYS A 69 -4.31 -20.61 4.98
C CYS A 69 -3.47 -20.17 6.19
N ALA A 70 -4.12 -19.73 7.26
CA ALA A 70 -3.45 -19.38 8.51
C ALA A 70 -2.67 -20.57 9.09
N ASP A 71 -3.29 -21.75 9.13
CA ASP A 71 -2.63 -22.97 9.59
C ASP A 71 -1.41 -23.34 8.75
N PHE A 72 -1.53 -23.27 7.42
CA PHE A 72 -0.40 -23.47 6.51
C PHE A 72 0.73 -22.50 6.80
N HIS A 73 0.45 -21.20 6.89
CA HIS A 73 1.44 -20.17 7.15
C HIS A 73 2.11 -20.26 8.52
N ASN A 74 1.39 -20.73 9.54
CA ASN A 74 1.93 -20.89 10.89
C ASN A 74 2.73 -22.19 11.07
N ASN A 75 2.33 -23.30 10.45
CA ASN A 75 2.85 -24.64 10.76
C ASN A 75 3.65 -25.27 9.63
N THR A 76 3.32 -25.00 8.37
CA THR A 76 3.93 -25.63 7.19
C THR A 76 4.90 -24.70 6.45
N TYR A 77 4.48 -23.49 6.17
CA TYR A 77 5.28 -22.52 5.41
C TYR A 77 6.69 -22.26 5.97
N PRO A 78 6.93 -22.19 7.30
CA PRO A 78 8.29 -22.04 7.81
C PRO A 78 9.23 -23.16 7.38
N LYS A 79 8.72 -24.40 7.30
CA LYS A 79 9.49 -25.58 6.83
C LYS A 79 9.73 -25.52 5.32
N VAL A 80 8.70 -25.15 4.55
CA VAL A 80 8.81 -24.94 3.11
C VAL A 80 9.82 -23.85 2.81
N LYS A 81 9.75 -22.73 3.55
CA LYS A 81 10.69 -21.63 3.39
C LYS A 81 12.14 -22.10 3.63
N ALA A 82 12.41 -22.71 4.76
CA ALA A 82 13.78 -23.13 5.12
C ALA A 82 14.36 -24.22 4.22
N LYS A 83 13.54 -25.17 3.75
CA LYS A 83 14.03 -26.36 3.03
C LYS A 83 13.96 -26.25 1.50
N LEU A 84 13.13 -25.34 0.98
CA LEU A 84 12.88 -25.27 -0.47
C LEU A 84 13.12 -23.87 -1.02
N ILE A 85 12.64 -22.82 -0.33
CA ILE A 85 12.75 -21.44 -0.83
C ILE A 85 14.17 -20.90 -0.57
N ASP A 86 14.66 -21.01 0.66
CA ASP A 86 16.00 -20.51 1.04
C ASP A 86 17.13 -21.32 0.39
N GLU A 87 16.87 -22.59 0.05
CA GLU A 87 17.79 -23.46 -0.72
C GLU A 87 17.76 -23.19 -2.23
N GLY A 88 16.91 -22.26 -2.68
CA GLY A 88 16.80 -21.90 -4.11
C GLY A 88 16.12 -22.93 -5.00
N ILE A 89 15.44 -23.93 -4.41
CA ILE A 89 14.72 -24.97 -5.17
C ILE A 89 13.37 -24.44 -5.65
N VAL A 90 12.73 -23.58 -4.84
CA VAL A 90 11.38 -23.04 -5.10
C VAL A 90 11.41 -21.52 -5.11
N ARG A 91 10.81 -20.93 -6.14
CA ARG A 91 10.32 -19.57 -6.16
C ARG A 91 8.85 -19.57 -5.77
N PHE A 92 8.53 -18.90 -4.66
CA PHE A 92 7.19 -18.94 -4.07
C PHE A 92 6.47 -17.61 -4.25
N GLU A 93 5.26 -17.65 -4.79
CA GLU A 93 4.41 -16.48 -5.06
C GLU A 93 3.12 -16.55 -4.24
N LEU A 94 2.76 -15.43 -3.57
CA LEU A 94 1.46 -15.27 -2.92
C LEU A 94 0.48 -14.52 -3.84
N ARG A 95 -0.64 -15.17 -4.16
CA ARG A 95 -1.72 -14.62 -4.98
C ARG A 95 -2.99 -14.42 -4.16
N PRO A 96 -3.54 -13.21 -4.09
CA PRO A 96 -4.79 -12.95 -3.38
C PRO A 96 -5.95 -13.75 -3.96
N PHE A 97 -6.70 -14.42 -3.08
CA PHE A 97 -7.96 -15.09 -3.41
C PHE A 97 -8.98 -14.78 -2.30
N PRO A 98 -9.51 -13.54 -2.22
CA PRO A 98 -10.40 -13.15 -1.14
C PRO A 98 -11.71 -13.92 -1.19
N LEU A 99 -12.08 -14.59 -0.07
CA LEU A 99 -13.29 -15.38 0.03
C LEU A 99 -14.51 -14.55 0.48
N ASP A 100 -14.28 -13.36 1.03
CA ASP A 100 -15.31 -12.46 1.54
C ASP A 100 -14.86 -10.98 1.50
N GLY A 101 -15.78 -10.08 1.90
CA GLY A 101 -15.51 -8.64 1.87
C GLY A 101 -14.48 -8.18 2.90
N LEU A 102 -14.28 -8.90 4.01
CA LEU A 102 -13.23 -8.60 4.98
C LEU A 102 -11.85 -9.00 4.42
N ALA A 103 -11.77 -10.21 3.85
CA ALA A 103 -10.56 -10.67 3.14
C ALA A 103 -10.15 -9.69 2.04
N LEU A 104 -11.10 -9.20 1.23
CA LEU A 104 -10.82 -8.23 0.16
C LEU A 104 -10.16 -6.96 0.71
N ARG A 105 -10.68 -6.39 1.82
CA ARG A 105 -10.09 -5.21 2.45
C ARG A 105 -8.70 -5.49 3.03
N ALA A 106 -8.50 -6.63 3.67
CA ALA A 106 -7.22 -7.04 4.20
C ALA A 106 -6.18 -7.23 3.07
N HIS A 107 -6.56 -7.85 1.96
CA HIS A 107 -5.70 -7.96 0.78
C HIS A 107 -5.34 -6.59 0.19
N ALA A 108 -6.30 -5.66 0.09
CA ALA A 108 -6.02 -4.30 -0.38
C ALA A 108 -4.99 -3.60 0.53
N LEU A 109 -5.12 -3.74 1.86
CA LEU A 109 -4.19 -3.18 2.82
C LEU A 109 -2.76 -3.73 2.63
N VAL A 110 -2.59 -5.06 2.58
CA VAL A 110 -1.25 -5.66 2.44
C VAL A 110 -0.64 -5.42 1.05
N ARG A 111 -1.44 -5.17 0.04
CA ARG A 111 -0.97 -4.83 -1.31
C ARG A 111 -0.53 -3.36 -1.42
N ALA A 112 -1.05 -2.48 -0.58
CA ALA A 112 -0.69 -1.06 -0.54
C ALA A 112 0.70 -0.80 0.05
N VAL A 113 1.24 -1.70 0.88
CA VAL A 113 2.59 -1.52 1.46
C VAL A 113 3.70 -1.82 0.44
N PRO A 114 4.91 -1.26 0.63
CA PRO A 114 6.07 -1.62 -0.18
C PRO A 114 6.32 -3.14 -0.20
N ALA A 115 6.81 -3.68 -1.31
CA ALA A 115 7.03 -5.11 -1.49
C ALA A 115 7.85 -5.75 -0.36
N THR A 116 8.83 -5.02 0.19
CA THR A 116 9.67 -5.48 1.32
C THR A 116 8.91 -5.68 2.63
N LYS A 117 7.74 -5.04 2.78
CA LYS A 117 6.89 -5.16 3.98
C LYS A 117 5.73 -6.13 3.79
N PHE A 118 5.50 -6.60 2.58
CA PHE A 118 4.37 -7.46 2.25
C PHE A 118 4.37 -8.78 3.04
N PHE A 119 5.40 -9.61 2.88
CA PHE A 119 5.47 -10.91 3.56
C PHE A 119 5.47 -10.81 5.10
N PRO A 120 6.22 -9.88 5.73
CA PRO A 120 6.11 -9.65 7.17
C PRO A 120 4.71 -9.28 7.63
N LEU A 121 3.99 -8.43 6.87
CA LEU A 121 2.63 -8.01 7.22
C LEU A 121 1.62 -9.15 7.04
N VAL A 122 1.72 -9.92 5.96
CA VAL A 122 0.88 -11.12 5.76
C VAL A 122 1.03 -12.10 6.92
N LYS A 123 2.27 -12.33 7.39
CA LYS A 123 2.54 -13.22 8.53
C LYS A 123 1.90 -12.76 9.84
N VAL A 124 1.70 -11.47 10.03
CA VAL A 124 1.05 -10.92 11.25
C VAL A 124 -0.46 -11.02 11.16
N LEU A 125 -1.04 -11.00 9.97
CA LEU A 125 -2.49 -10.94 9.73
C LEU A 125 -3.12 -12.32 9.52
N LEU A 126 -2.35 -13.35 9.17
CA LEU A 126 -2.76 -14.75 9.07
C LEU A 126 -2.52 -15.50 10.38
#